data_a7ba7dcf8df023a2a97700e23453e387
#
_entry.id   a7ba7dcf8df023a2a97700e23453e387
#
_cell.length_a   1.000
_cell.length_b   1.000
_cell.length_c   1.000
_cell.angle_alpha   90.00
_cell.angle_beta   90.00
_cell.angle_gamma   90.00
#
_symmetry.space_group_name_H-M   'P 1'
#
loop_
_entity.id
_entity.type
_entity.pdbx_description
1 polymer ?
#
loop_
_entity_poly.entity_id
_entity_poly.type
_entity_poly.pdbx_seq_one_letter_code
_entity_poly.pdbx_strand_id
1 'polypeptide(L)'
;MRVLILHTDDPKIEKSVAALQRAMEQSGTKVDLKSPKASGSAPISAAPYSLVCVVTEYTGWWKPQIAADMDNLLKRTTRLEGKRGGAFVQAGMLGSAKALRVLMSHMERQGVIVEDFGTLGGEREIAAIAQRLSRLT
;
A
#
# COMPACT_ATOMS: atom_id res chain seq x y z
N MET A 1 -11.68 12.51 5.91
CA MET A 1 -10.88 11.30 6.10
C MET A 1 -9.71 11.30 5.14
N ARG A 2 -8.53 11.02 5.64
CA ARG A 2 -7.32 11.02 4.83
C ARG A 2 -6.67 9.64 4.85
N VAL A 3 -6.25 9.19 3.68
CA VAL A 3 -5.58 7.91 3.47
C VAL A 3 -4.18 8.18 2.92
N LEU A 4 -3.19 7.49 3.46
CA LEU A 4 -1.83 7.50 2.94
C LEU A 4 -1.61 6.21 2.16
N ILE A 5 -1.14 6.31 0.92
CA ILE A 5 -0.70 5.16 0.14
C ILE A 5 0.80 5.25 -0.07
N LEU A 6 1.52 4.29 0.48
CA LEU A 6 2.94 4.11 0.24
C LEU A 6 3.10 3.14 -0.93
N HIS A 7 3.80 3.54 -1.98
CA HIS A 7 3.95 2.71 -3.16
C HIS A 7 5.35 2.82 -3.75
N THR A 8 5.76 1.78 -4.46
CA THR A 8 7.05 1.79 -5.16
C THR A 8 6.98 2.62 -6.44
N ASP A 9 8.15 2.89 -7.05
CA ASP A 9 8.25 3.71 -8.26
C ASP A 9 8.12 2.91 -9.56
N ASP A 10 7.69 1.64 -9.49
CA ASP A 10 7.41 0.84 -10.67
C ASP A 10 6.26 1.46 -11.47
N PRO A 11 6.40 1.62 -12.82
CA PRO A 11 5.37 2.28 -13.63
C PRO A 11 3.98 1.63 -13.56
N LYS A 12 3.91 0.30 -13.44
CA LYS A 12 2.63 -0.39 -13.31
C LYS A 12 1.98 -0.12 -11.96
N ILE A 13 2.79 -0.07 -10.90
CA ILE A 13 2.32 0.28 -9.57
C ILE A 13 1.84 1.72 -9.55
N GLU A 14 2.59 2.64 -10.11
CA GLU A 14 2.20 4.05 -10.18
C GLU A 14 0.86 4.25 -10.88
N LYS A 15 0.66 3.54 -11.99
CA LYS A 15 -0.60 3.59 -12.73
C LYS A 15 -1.77 3.06 -11.90
N SER A 16 -1.57 1.94 -11.22
CA SER A 16 -2.60 1.30 -10.40
C SER A 16 -2.95 2.15 -9.18
N VAL A 17 -1.96 2.73 -8.50
CA VAL A 17 -2.25 3.57 -7.33
C VAL A 17 -2.89 4.89 -7.74
N ALA A 18 -2.56 5.44 -8.89
CA ALA A 18 -3.24 6.64 -9.40
C ALA A 18 -4.72 6.37 -9.66
N ALA A 19 -5.03 5.22 -10.24
CA ALA A 19 -6.41 4.79 -10.46
C ALA A 19 -7.16 4.57 -9.15
N LEU A 20 -6.50 3.93 -8.17
CA LEU A 20 -7.06 3.71 -6.84
C LEU A 20 -7.34 5.04 -6.14
N GLN A 21 -6.40 5.98 -6.21
CA GLN A 21 -6.57 7.33 -5.65
C GLN A 21 -7.80 8.01 -6.24
N ARG A 22 -7.94 8.01 -7.56
CA ARG A 22 -9.10 8.61 -8.22
C ARG A 22 -10.42 8.00 -7.77
N ALA A 23 -10.45 6.66 -7.69
CA ALA A 23 -11.65 5.95 -7.27
C ALA A 23 -12.05 6.29 -5.83
N MET A 24 -11.08 6.38 -4.94
CA MET A 24 -11.34 6.74 -3.54
C MET A 24 -11.74 8.19 -3.39
N GLU A 25 -11.11 9.09 -4.14
CA GLU A 25 -11.44 10.52 -4.09
C GLU A 25 -12.84 10.83 -4.63
N GLN A 26 -13.31 10.03 -5.57
CA GLN A 26 -14.69 10.12 -6.04
C GLN A 26 -15.71 9.81 -4.94
N SER A 27 -15.31 9.04 -3.94
CA SER A 27 -16.14 8.71 -2.77
C SER A 27 -15.98 9.71 -1.62
N GLY A 28 -15.22 10.78 -1.83
CA GLY A 28 -15.01 11.82 -0.82
C GLY A 28 -13.83 11.59 0.11
N THR A 29 -13.01 10.55 -0.13
CA THR A 29 -11.82 10.26 0.67
C THR A 29 -10.62 10.99 0.08
N LYS A 30 -9.88 11.72 0.90
CA LYS A 30 -8.64 12.37 0.47
C LYS A 30 -7.48 11.38 0.54
N VAL A 31 -6.73 11.25 -0.54
CA VAL A 31 -5.64 10.27 -0.64
C VAL A 31 -4.34 10.97 -1.01
N ASP A 32 -3.32 10.74 -0.19
CA ASP A 32 -1.96 11.19 -0.48
C ASP A 32 -1.09 10.00 -0.88
N LEU A 33 -0.28 10.18 -1.91
CA LEU A 33 0.64 9.15 -2.41
C LEU A 33 2.06 9.52 -2.02
N LYS A 34 2.81 8.55 -1.52
CA LYS A 34 4.24 8.71 -1.22
C LYS A 34 5.03 7.53 -1.78
N SER A 35 6.10 7.84 -2.48
CA SER A 35 7.00 6.85 -3.06
C SER A 35 8.44 7.13 -2.62
N PRO A 36 9.37 6.17 -2.79
CA PRO A 36 10.76 6.39 -2.44
C PRO A 36 11.39 7.61 -3.12
N LYS A 37 11.17 7.78 -4.42
CA LYS A 37 11.73 8.92 -5.18
C LYS A 37 11.09 10.24 -4.79
N ALA A 38 9.77 10.26 -4.65
CA ALA A 38 9.03 11.50 -4.38
C ALA A 38 9.27 12.02 -2.97
N SER A 39 9.54 11.15 -2.01
CA SER A 39 9.72 11.53 -0.60
C SER A 39 11.18 11.69 -0.18
N GLY A 40 12.13 11.38 -1.05
CA GLY A 40 13.58 11.49 -0.74
C GLY A 40 13.96 10.62 0.46
N SER A 41 14.77 11.17 1.37
CA SER A 41 15.20 10.49 2.59
C SER A 41 14.49 10.98 3.85
N ALA A 42 13.57 11.94 3.71
CA ALA A 42 12.89 12.55 4.86
C ALA A 42 11.92 11.57 5.51
N PRO A 43 11.74 11.63 6.84
CA PRO A 43 10.69 10.83 7.49
C PRO A 43 9.30 11.25 7.01
N ILE A 44 8.40 10.26 6.94
CA ILE A 44 7.01 10.49 6.60
C ILE A 44 6.21 10.25 7.87
N SER A 45 5.33 11.17 8.24
CA SER A 45 4.46 10.97 9.40
C SER A 45 3.11 10.43 8.97
N ALA A 46 2.71 9.32 9.56
CA ALA A 46 1.37 8.75 9.35
C ALA A 46 0.31 9.39 10.25
N ALA A 47 0.69 10.32 11.13
CA ALA A 47 -0.22 10.90 12.12
C ALA A 47 -1.51 11.48 11.52
N PRO A 48 -1.49 12.22 10.38
CA PRO A 48 -2.71 12.81 9.84
C PRO A 48 -3.67 11.83 9.16
N TYR A 49 -3.28 10.57 9.02
CA TYR A 49 -4.03 9.60 8.23
C TYR A 49 -4.80 8.62 9.10
N SER A 50 -6.03 8.28 8.69
CA SER A 50 -6.85 7.28 9.35
C SER A 50 -6.57 5.87 8.83
N LEU A 51 -5.97 5.76 7.66
CA LEU A 51 -5.66 4.49 7.01
C LEU A 51 -4.35 4.61 6.25
N VAL A 52 -3.51 3.59 6.34
CA VAL A 52 -2.24 3.51 5.60
C VAL A 52 -2.25 2.26 4.73
N CYS A 53 -2.15 2.45 3.43
CA CYS A 53 -2.10 1.34 2.48
C CYS A 53 -0.69 1.24 1.88
N VAL A 54 -0.26 0.04 1.61
CA VAL A 54 1.04 -0.23 0.97
C VAL A 54 0.80 -1.02 -0.30
N VAL A 55 1.36 -0.55 -1.40
CA VAL A 55 1.29 -1.21 -2.71
C VAL A 55 2.71 -1.40 -3.23
N THR A 56 3.10 -2.64 -3.47
CA THR A 56 4.46 -2.96 -3.91
C THR A 56 4.48 -4.10 -4.90
N GLU A 57 5.53 -4.13 -5.72
CA GLU A 57 5.89 -5.32 -6.46
C GLU A 57 6.68 -6.27 -5.54
N TYR A 58 6.91 -7.47 -6.03
CA TYR A 58 7.72 -8.47 -5.33
C TYR A 58 8.50 -9.30 -6.33
N THR A 59 9.55 -9.96 -5.87
CA THR A 59 10.36 -10.87 -6.66
C THR A 59 10.37 -12.26 -6.04
N GLY A 60 10.43 -13.29 -6.90
CA GLY A 60 10.44 -14.69 -6.49
C GLY A 60 9.04 -15.23 -6.22
N TRP A 61 8.83 -16.49 -6.60
CA TRP A 61 7.55 -17.16 -6.36
C TRP A 61 7.62 -18.19 -5.23
N TRP A 62 8.83 -18.71 -4.99
CA TRP A 62 9.07 -19.71 -3.94
C TRP A 62 9.27 -19.07 -2.57
N LYS A 63 10.17 -18.08 -2.52
CA LYS A 63 10.40 -17.23 -1.34
C LYS A 63 10.28 -15.78 -1.75
N PRO A 64 9.06 -15.26 -1.90
CA PRO A 64 8.89 -13.90 -2.38
C PRO A 64 9.48 -12.88 -1.41
N GLN A 65 10.08 -11.83 -1.99
CA GLN A 65 10.57 -10.69 -1.23
C GLN A 65 9.93 -9.43 -1.80
N ILE A 66 9.50 -8.55 -0.92
CA ILE A 66 9.02 -7.24 -1.35
C ILE A 66 10.20 -6.37 -1.76
N ALA A 67 9.93 -5.33 -2.54
CA ALA A 67 10.97 -4.40 -2.97
C ALA A 67 11.70 -3.80 -1.77
N ALA A 68 13.03 -3.74 -1.85
CA ALA A 68 13.87 -3.18 -0.78
C ALA A 68 13.51 -1.71 -0.51
N ASP A 69 13.16 -0.97 -1.54
CA ASP A 69 12.72 0.43 -1.43
C ASP A 69 11.47 0.58 -0.58
N MET A 70 10.56 -0.40 -0.66
CA MET A 70 9.35 -0.38 0.16
C MET A 70 9.66 -0.66 1.63
N ASP A 71 10.55 -1.62 1.90
CA ASP A 71 10.97 -1.88 3.27
C ASP A 71 11.60 -0.64 3.91
N ASN A 72 12.46 0.05 3.16
CA ASN A 72 13.08 1.29 3.61
C ASN A 72 12.03 2.39 3.83
N LEU A 73 11.05 2.50 2.93
CA LEU A 73 9.99 3.50 3.04
C LEU A 73 9.14 3.26 4.30
N LEU A 74 8.80 2.02 4.58
CA LEU A 74 8.08 1.65 5.80
C LEU A 74 8.87 2.01 7.06
N LYS A 75 10.17 1.71 7.08
CA LYS A 75 11.02 1.98 8.25
C LYS A 75 11.15 3.46 8.56
N ARG A 76 11.10 4.33 7.56
CA ARG A 76 11.17 5.78 7.80
C ARG A 76 9.80 6.46 7.89
N THR A 77 8.73 5.69 7.84
CA THR A 77 7.38 6.20 8.11
C THR A 77 7.11 6.09 9.61
N THR A 78 6.82 7.22 10.24
CA THR A 78 6.59 7.30 11.68
C THR A 78 5.10 7.27 12.00
N ARG A 79 4.76 6.97 13.24
CA ARG A 79 3.38 6.97 13.74
C ARG A 79 2.49 5.91 13.10
N LEU A 80 3.10 4.79 12.68
CA LEU A 80 2.36 3.66 12.11
C LEU A 80 1.71 2.78 13.16
N GLU A 81 2.22 2.79 14.38
CA GLU A 81 1.70 1.92 15.44
C GLU A 81 0.23 2.17 15.70
N GLY A 82 -0.57 1.12 15.66
CA GLY A 82 -2.01 1.17 15.88
C GLY A 82 -2.81 1.67 14.69
N LYS A 83 -2.17 2.05 13.59
CA LYS A 83 -2.89 2.46 12.37
C LYS A 83 -3.52 1.26 11.68
N ARG A 84 -4.74 1.45 11.21
CA ARG A 84 -5.38 0.48 10.32
C ARG A 84 -4.74 0.56 8.95
N GLY A 85 -4.60 -0.56 8.26
CA GLY A 85 -3.92 -0.57 6.98
C GLY A 85 -4.42 -1.60 6.00
N GLY A 86 -3.98 -1.43 4.75
CA GLY A 86 -4.22 -2.36 3.67
C GLY A 86 -2.91 -2.74 2.99
N ALA A 87 -2.77 -4.01 2.63
CA ALA A 87 -1.58 -4.55 1.98
C ALA A 87 -1.91 -5.06 0.59
N PHE A 88 -1.25 -4.53 -0.44
CA PHE A 88 -1.53 -4.92 -1.82
C PHE A 88 -0.25 -5.17 -2.58
N VAL A 89 -0.24 -6.23 -3.39
CA VAL A 89 0.86 -6.54 -4.29
C VAL A 89 0.37 -6.50 -5.73
N GLN A 90 1.30 -6.32 -6.66
CA GLN A 90 0.97 -6.29 -8.08
C GLN A 90 0.38 -7.63 -8.53
N ALA A 91 -0.72 -7.57 -9.30
CA ALA A 91 -1.38 -8.74 -9.86
C ALA A 91 -0.58 -9.34 -11.01
N GLY A 92 -0.87 -10.60 -11.32
CA GLY A 92 -0.37 -11.26 -12.53
C GLY A 92 0.93 -12.04 -12.38
N MET A 93 1.47 -12.16 -11.16
CA MET A 93 2.68 -12.93 -10.88
C MET A 93 2.39 -14.13 -9.99
N LEU A 94 3.20 -15.18 -10.13
CA LEU A 94 3.11 -16.34 -9.24
C LEU A 94 3.60 -15.95 -7.84
N GLY A 95 3.02 -16.59 -6.82
CA GLY A 95 3.44 -16.38 -5.44
C GLY A 95 2.80 -15.19 -4.75
N SER A 96 1.73 -14.61 -5.32
CA SER A 96 1.08 -13.44 -4.75
C SER A 96 0.59 -13.65 -3.32
N ALA A 97 0.04 -14.81 -2.99
CA ALA A 97 -0.44 -15.09 -1.63
C ALA A 97 0.71 -15.07 -0.62
N LYS A 98 1.85 -15.66 -0.98
CA LYS A 98 3.05 -15.64 -0.13
C LYS A 98 3.63 -14.23 -0.01
N ALA A 99 3.67 -13.50 -1.12
CA ALA A 99 4.16 -12.13 -1.15
C ALA A 99 3.31 -11.22 -0.26
N LEU A 100 1.99 -11.40 -0.28
CA LEU A 100 1.08 -10.67 0.60
C LEU A 100 1.39 -10.93 2.07
N ARG A 101 1.65 -12.19 2.44
CA ARG A 101 2.01 -12.51 3.83
C ARG A 101 3.32 -11.85 4.25
N VAL A 102 4.29 -11.80 3.33
CA VAL A 102 5.57 -11.13 3.58
C VAL A 102 5.34 -9.63 3.80
N LEU A 103 4.55 -8.99 2.91
CA LEU A 103 4.23 -7.57 3.04
C LEU A 103 3.49 -7.28 4.35
N MET A 104 2.47 -8.05 4.65
CA MET A 104 1.71 -7.90 5.89
C MET A 104 2.60 -8.02 7.11
N SER A 105 3.54 -8.96 7.09
CA SER A 105 4.51 -9.16 8.15
C SER A 105 5.39 -7.91 8.36
N HIS A 106 5.86 -7.29 7.28
CA HIS A 106 6.62 -6.05 7.36
C HIS A 106 5.79 -4.91 7.97
N MET A 107 4.54 -4.80 7.57
CA MET A 107 3.63 -3.77 8.08
C MET A 107 3.32 -4.00 9.57
N GLU A 108 3.04 -5.24 9.93
CA GLU A 108 2.72 -5.60 11.31
C GLU A 108 3.90 -5.36 12.26
N ARG A 109 5.14 -5.54 11.80
CA ARG A 109 6.33 -5.20 12.57
C ARG A 109 6.41 -3.72 12.89
N GLN A 110 5.82 -2.87 12.05
CA GLN A 110 5.73 -1.43 12.28
C GLN A 110 4.51 -1.03 13.10
N GLY A 111 3.73 -2.00 13.55
CA GLY A 111 2.55 -1.78 14.37
C GLY A 111 1.26 -1.53 13.63
N VAL A 112 1.25 -1.71 12.31
CA VAL A 112 0.04 -1.55 11.49
C VAL A 112 -0.90 -2.72 11.70
N ILE A 113 -2.18 -2.43 11.83
CA ILE A 113 -3.23 -3.44 11.91
C ILE A 113 -3.79 -3.62 10.49
N VAL A 114 -3.38 -4.70 9.82
CA VAL A 114 -3.78 -4.95 8.43
C VAL A 114 -5.20 -5.48 8.40
N GLU A 115 -6.13 -4.72 7.84
CA GLU A 115 -7.54 -5.06 7.78
C GLU A 115 -8.03 -5.43 6.38
N ASP A 116 -7.28 -5.11 5.34
CA ASP A 116 -7.58 -5.49 3.97
C ASP A 116 -6.30 -5.85 3.24
N PHE A 117 -6.40 -6.73 2.27
CA PHE A 117 -5.26 -7.18 1.48
C PHE A 117 -5.74 -7.73 0.15
N GLY A 118 -4.84 -7.78 -0.82
CA GLY A 118 -5.17 -8.34 -2.12
C GLY A 118 -4.14 -8.01 -3.19
N THR A 119 -4.48 -8.36 -4.42
CA THR A 119 -3.69 -8.01 -5.58
C THR A 119 -4.32 -6.81 -6.28
N LEU A 120 -3.49 -5.92 -6.80
CA LEU A 120 -3.93 -4.70 -7.47
C LEU A 120 -3.52 -4.76 -8.94
N GLY A 121 -4.49 -4.71 -9.85
CA GLY A 121 -4.21 -4.81 -11.28
C GLY A 121 -5.32 -4.24 -12.15
N GLY A 122 -6.37 -5.00 -12.41
CA GLY A 122 -7.44 -4.59 -13.30
C GLY A 122 -8.40 -3.56 -12.70
N GLU A 123 -9.17 -2.92 -13.56
CA GLU A 123 -10.12 -1.87 -13.15
C GLU A 123 -11.15 -2.37 -12.14
N ARG A 124 -11.63 -3.60 -12.30
CA ARG A 124 -12.61 -4.20 -11.38
C ARG A 124 -12.03 -4.41 -10.00
N GLU A 125 -10.79 -4.88 -9.95
CA GLU A 125 -10.09 -5.09 -8.68
C GLU A 125 -9.85 -3.76 -7.97
N ILE A 126 -9.41 -2.75 -8.71
CA ILE A 126 -9.18 -1.41 -8.18
C ILE A 126 -10.48 -0.83 -7.62
N ALA A 127 -11.58 -0.92 -8.36
CA ALA A 127 -12.88 -0.42 -7.92
C ALA A 127 -13.36 -1.14 -6.65
N ALA A 128 -13.22 -2.46 -6.60
CA ALA A 128 -13.59 -3.25 -5.44
C ALA A 128 -12.77 -2.91 -4.22
N ILE A 129 -11.46 -2.75 -4.39
CA ILE A 129 -10.54 -2.35 -3.31
C ILE A 129 -10.88 -0.95 -2.82
N ALA A 130 -11.10 0.00 -3.73
CA ALA A 130 -11.48 1.37 -3.38
C ALA A 130 -12.73 1.38 -2.51
N GLN A 131 -13.73 0.59 -2.87
CA GLN A 131 -14.98 0.49 -2.13
C GLN A 131 -14.75 -0.07 -0.72
N ARG A 132 -13.96 -1.14 -0.61
CA ARG A 132 -13.66 -1.73 0.70
C ARG A 132 -12.87 -0.77 1.59
N LEU A 133 -11.84 -0.13 1.03
CA LEU A 133 -11.02 0.82 1.78
C LEU A 133 -11.83 2.04 2.25
N SER A 134 -12.76 2.51 1.42
CA SER A 134 -13.62 3.63 1.79
C SER A 134 -14.50 3.32 3.00
N ARG A 135 -14.84 2.05 3.21
CA ARG A 135 -15.59 1.61 4.39
C ARG A 135 -14.75 1.60 5.66
N LEU A 136 -13.43 1.53 5.52
CA LEU A 136 -12.52 1.53 6.66
C LEU A 136 -12.18 2.94 7.15
N THR A 137 -12.50 3.95 6.38
CA THR A 137 -12.14 5.35 6.72
C THR A 137 -13.26 6.10 7.43
#